data_08d85672e8b31c171f9a4f63cafd5a01
#
_entry.id   08d85672e8b31c171f9a4f63cafd5a01
#
_cell.length_a   1.000
_cell.length_b   1.000
_cell.length_c   1.000
_cell.angle_alpha   90.00
_cell.angle_beta   90.00
_cell.angle_gamma   90.00
#
_symmetry.space_group_name_H-M   'P 1'
#
loop_
_entity.id
_entity.type
_entity.pdbx_description
1 polymer ?
#
loop_
_entity_poly.entity_id
_entity_poly.type
_entity_poly.pdbx_seq_one_letter_code
_entity_poly.pdbx_strand_id
1 'polypeptide(L)'
;MMYLAIPSTNDPSSPPSVHFYCSSGGNAGLACATTAAALNCPATIVVPDSTSAFMISKLRSLGAEVIQTGASWAEADAYLRETFLSSPAANGVNGHSSSDEISKAAPKKNVYVPPFDHPDIWTGVSTLVDELLTSMPQISRTGVIDGIVCNVGGGGLLNGIMEGLERHDMLSTTKVLAVETEGADSLHASVLAGEHVTLPRITSIATSLGARRVSEKTWEWAVKEGKRSLISAVVTDAEAAEACLRFLDDARLMVEVSCGATIATVYKGGFLRRHLGKGLTDEEWATKNVVVVVCCGSNVSWEILEKYKKTFGI
;
A
#
# COMPACT_ATOMS: atom_id res chain seq x y z
N MET A 1 -1.51 13.74 -0.03
CA MET A 1 -1.77 13.93 -1.48
C MET A 1 -3.14 14.51 -1.80
N MET A 2 -4.25 13.80 -1.56
CA MET A 2 -5.59 14.26 -1.99
C MET A 2 -6.00 15.58 -1.32
N TYR A 3 -5.77 15.74 -0.03
CA TYR A 3 -6.00 17.01 0.68
C TYR A 3 -5.22 18.19 0.11
N LEU A 4 -3.97 17.97 -0.31
CA LEU A 4 -3.11 19.00 -0.89
C LEU A 4 -3.58 19.46 -2.28
N ALA A 5 -4.38 18.64 -2.95
CA ALA A 5 -4.91 18.95 -4.28
C ALA A 5 -6.13 19.87 -4.24
N ILE A 6 -6.82 19.94 -3.09
CA ILE A 6 -8.06 20.73 -2.91
C ILE A 6 -7.68 22.17 -2.56
N PRO A 7 -8.21 23.17 -3.28
CA PRO A 7 -8.02 24.59 -2.91
C PRO A 7 -8.61 24.86 -1.51
N SER A 8 -7.91 25.67 -0.72
CA SER A 8 -8.33 26.07 0.64
C SER A 8 -9.64 26.89 0.72
N THR A 9 -10.21 27.25 -0.42
CA THR A 9 -11.41 28.08 -0.57
C THR A 9 -12.60 27.30 -1.12
N ASN A 10 -12.70 25.99 -0.89
CA ASN A 10 -13.88 25.24 -1.31
C ASN A 10 -15.11 25.72 -0.54
N ASP A 11 -15.94 26.50 -1.20
CA ASP A 11 -17.32 26.74 -0.78
C ASP A 11 -18.08 25.41 -0.89
N PRO A 12 -18.69 24.89 0.22
CA PRO A 12 -19.45 23.64 0.18
C PRO A 12 -20.63 23.63 -0.80
N SER A 13 -21.07 24.80 -1.24
CA SER A 13 -22.15 24.98 -2.24
C SER A 13 -21.65 24.93 -3.67
N SER A 14 -20.33 25.02 -3.90
CA SER A 14 -19.73 24.97 -5.23
C SER A 14 -19.44 23.54 -5.66
N PRO A 15 -19.63 23.18 -6.96
CA PRO A 15 -19.27 21.86 -7.45
C PRO A 15 -17.76 21.62 -7.24
N PRO A 16 -17.35 20.38 -6.93
CA PRO A 16 -15.94 20.06 -6.65
C PRO A 16 -15.06 20.42 -7.85
N SER A 17 -14.02 21.20 -7.60
CA SER A 17 -13.05 21.64 -8.61
C SER A 17 -11.99 20.58 -8.93
N VAL A 18 -11.99 19.45 -8.22
CA VAL A 18 -11.01 18.36 -8.34
C VAL A 18 -11.71 17.05 -8.66
N HIS A 19 -11.13 16.27 -9.58
CA HIS A 19 -11.52 14.90 -9.86
C HIS A 19 -10.31 13.98 -9.69
N PHE A 20 -10.45 12.93 -8.89
CA PHE A 20 -9.38 11.99 -8.60
C PHE A 20 -9.42 10.78 -9.52
N TYR A 21 -8.25 10.35 -10.00
CA TYR A 21 -8.09 9.21 -10.89
C TYR A 21 -7.07 8.23 -10.31
N CYS A 22 -7.40 6.95 -10.26
CA CYS A 22 -6.50 5.90 -9.79
C CYS A 22 -6.62 4.65 -10.68
N SER A 23 -5.51 3.98 -10.93
CA SER A 23 -5.44 2.77 -11.78
C SER A 23 -5.38 1.47 -10.97
N SER A 24 -5.95 1.43 -9.77
CA SER A 24 -5.88 0.25 -8.91
C SER A 24 -7.26 -0.34 -8.62
N GLY A 25 -7.47 -1.60 -8.98
CA GLY A 25 -8.64 -2.39 -8.57
C GLY A 25 -8.56 -2.98 -7.15
N GLY A 26 -7.46 -2.72 -6.42
CA GLY A 26 -7.21 -3.21 -5.08
C GLY A 26 -7.37 -2.15 -3.98
N ASN A 27 -6.62 -2.33 -2.89
CA ASN A 27 -6.70 -1.48 -1.69
C ASN A 27 -6.39 0.01 -1.98
N ALA A 28 -5.46 0.30 -2.89
CA ALA A 28 -5.16 1.68 -3.27
C ALA A 28 -6.36 2.38 -3.96
N GLY A 29 -7.06 1.67 -4.84
CA GLY A 29 -8.29 2.18 -5.46
C GLY A 29 -9.41 2.40 -4.44
N LEU A 30 -9.59 1.46 -3.49
CA LEU A 30 -10.53 1.63 -2.38
C LEU A 30 -10.18 2.83 -1.50
N ALA A 31 -8.91 3.02 -1.17
CA ALA A 31 -8.43 4.17 -0.40
C ALA A 31 -8.69 5.49 -1.16
N CYS A 32 -8.43 5.52 -2.47
CA CYS A 32 -8.74 6.66 -3.32
C CYS A 32 -10.24 6.96 -3.33
N ALA A 33 -11.10 5.96 -3.59
CA ALA A 33 -12.54 6.12 -3.61
C ALA A 33 -13.11 6.57 -2.26
N THR A 34 -12.68 5.95 -1.15
CA THR A 34 -13.09 6.32 0.21
C THR A 34 -12.71 7.76 0.55
N THR A 35 -11.47 8.15 0.24
CA THR A 35 -10.99 9.51 0.52
C THR A 35 -11.71 10.54 -0.35
N ALA A 36 -11.93 10.23 -1.63
CA ALA A 36 -12.67 11.11 -2.53
C ALA A 36 -14.11 11.33 -2.02
N ALA A 37 -14.79 10.26 -1.60
CA ALA A 37 -16.12 10.37 -1.01
C ALA A 37 -16.13 11.24 0.27
N ALA A 38 -15.16 11.05 1.16
CA ALA A 38 -15.01 11.87 2.38
C ALA A 38 -14.74 13.36 2.08
N LEU A 39 -14.10 13.65 0.93
CA LEU A 39 -13.82 15.00 0.46
C LEU A 39 -14.94 15.58 -0.43
N ASN A 40 -16.03 14.85 -0.62
CA ASN A 40 -17.10 15.18 -1.57
C ASN A 40 -16.58 15.46 -2.99
N CYS A 41 -15.54 14.75 -3.42
CA CYS A 41 -14.96 14.86 -4.75
C CYS A 41 -15.27 13.61 -5.58
N PRO A 42 -15.47 13.74 -6.90
CA PRO A 42 -15.60 12.58 -7.76
C PRO A 42 -14.30 11.82 -7.89
N ALA A 43 -14.40 10.49 -8.07
CA ALA A 43 -13.28 9.61 -8.38
C ALA A 43 -13.62 8.65 -9.51
N THR A 44 -12.69 8.45 -10.43
CA THR A 44 -12.74 7.42 -11.46
C THR A 44 -11.59 6.43 -11.24
N ILE A 45 -11.94 5.16 -11.11
CA ILE A 45 -10.96 4.08 -10.92
C ILE A 45 -10.92 3.25 -12.20
N VAL A 46 -9.76 3.23 -12.86
CA VAL A 46 -9.55 2.44 -14.08
C VAL A 46 -8.83 1.15 -13.70
N VAL A 47 -9.40 0.01 -14.08
CA VAL A 47 -8.92 -1.30 -13.66
C VAL A 47 -8.80 -2.26 -14.84
N PRO A 48 -7.86 -3.24 -14.82
CA PRO A 48 -7.77 -4.24 -15.87
C PRO A 48 -8.96 -5.18 -15.89
N ASP A 49 -9.17 -5.83 -17.04
CA ASP A 49 -10.28 -6.78 -17.29
C ASP A 49 -10.28 -7.97 -16.31
N SER A 50 -9.13 -8.30 -15.73
CA SER A 50 -8.97 -9.35 -14.73
C SER A 50 -9.47 -8.98 -13.32
N THR A 51 -9.84 -7.71 -13.09
CA THR A 51 -10.34 -7.27 -11.77
C THR A 51 -11.67 -7.93 -11.44
N SER A 52 -11.75 -8.53 -10.24
CA SER A 52 -12.93 -9.29 -9.83
C SER A 52 -14.19 -8.42 -9.70
N ALA A 53 -15.35 -9.00 -10.03
CA ALA A 53 -16.65 -8.33 -9.86
C ALA A 53 -16.88 -7.89 -8.39
N PHE A 54 -16.35 -8.64 -7.43
CA PHE A 54 -16.39 -8.30 -6.01
C PHE A 54 -15.70 -6.94 -5.71
N MET A 55 -14.48 -6.72 -6.23
CA MET A 55 -13.76 -5.47 -6.03
C MET A 55 -14.41 -4.31 -6.80
N ILE A 56 -14.89 -4.54 -8.01
CA ILE A 56 -15.63 -3.54 -8.79
C ILE A 56 -16.88 -3.10 -8.03
N SER A 57 -17.64 -4.05 -7.47
CA SER A 57 -18.83 -3.74 -6.67
C SER A 57 -18.49 -2.89 -5.44
N LYS A 58 -17.39 -3.22 -4.72
CA LYS A 58 -16.91 -2.43 -3.58
C LYS A 58 -16.56 -0.98 -4.00
N LEU A 59 -15.81 -0.80 -5.07
CA LEU A 59 -15.45 0.52 -5.57
C LEU A 59 -16.68 1.36 -5.91
N ARG A 60 -17.64 0.76 -6.62
CA ARG A 60 -18.91 1.43 -6.98
C ARG A 60 -19.75 1.77 -5.76
N SER A 61 -19.78 0.93 -4.74
CA SER A 61 -20.52 1.21 -3.49
C SER A 61 -19.95 2.39 -2.70
N LEU A 62 -18.69 2.78 -2.95
CA LEU A 62 -18.07 3.99 -2.42
C LEU A 62 -18.32 5.24 -3.28
N GLY A 63 -19.15 5.13 -4.33
CA GLY A 63 -19.47 6.24 -5.21
C GLY A 63 -18.46 6.49 -6.33
N ALA A 64 -17.44 5.65 -6.48
CA ALA A 64 -16.49 5.80 -7.58
C ALA A 64 -17.08 5.31 -8.91
N GLU A 65 -16.77 6.04 -9.99
CA GLU A 65 -16.90 5.52 -11.35
C GLU A 65 -15.83 4.45 -11.58
N VAL A 66 -16.18 3.30 -12.15
CA VAL A 66 -15.24 2.22 -12.44
C VAL A 66 -15.26 1.90 -13.93
N ILE A 67 -14.10 2.07 -14.56
CA ILE A 67 -13.84 1.73 -15.95
C ILE A 67 -12.97 0.49 -15.98
N GLN A 68 -13.43 -0.58 -16.63
CA GLN A 68 -12.68 -1.82 -16.78
C GLN A 68 -12.12 -1.88 -18.20
N THR A 69 -10.80 -1.90 -18.34
CA THR A 69 -10.12 -1.89 -19.64
C THR A 69 -8.67 -2.36 -19.53
N GLY A 70 -8.22 -3.06 -20.58
CA GLY A 70 -6.87 -3.55 -20.71
C GLY A 70 -6.62 -4.91 -20.04
N ALA A 71 -5.71 -5.68 -20.63
CA ALA A 71 -5.36 -7.01 -20.14
C ALA A 71 -4.44 -6.97 -18.90
N SER A 72 -3.83 -5.82 -18.61
CA SER A 72 -2.86 -5.64 -17.51
C SER A 72 -3.08 -4.30 -16.79
N TRP A 73 -2.52 -4.21 -15.57
CA TRP A 73 -2.48 -2.94 -14.85
C TRP A 73 -1.80 -1.83 -15.65
N ALA A 74 -0.72 -2.14 -16.37
CA ALA A 74 0.02 -1.15 -17.16
C ALA A 74 -0.84 -0.57 -18.29
N GLU A 75 -1.66 -1.40 -18.93
CA GLU A 75 -2.58 -0.94 -19.98
C GLU A 75 -3.72 -0.09 -19.40
N ALA A 76 -4.29 -0.49 -18.26
CA ALA A 76 -5.30 0.29 -17.56
C ALA A 76 -4.75 1.66 -17.11
N ASP A 77 -3.51 1.70 -16.59
CA ASP A 77 -2.84 2.94 -16.18
C ASP A 77 -2.52 3.85 -17.38
N ALA A 78 -2.03 3.27 -18.48
CA ALA A 78 -1.79 4.01 -19.72
C ALA A 78 -3.08 4.64 -20.25
N TYR A 79 -4.16 3.85 -20.34
CA TYR A 79 -5.47 4.36 -20.74
C TYR A 79 -5.93 5.52 -19.85
N LEU A 80 -5.82 5.39 -18.52
CA LEU A 80 -6.17 6.44 -17.58
C LEU A 80 -5.40 7.73 -17.88
N ARG A 81 -4.07 7.63 -18.01
CA ARG A 81 -3.19 8.78 -18.23
C ARG A 81 -3.48 9.47 -19.57
N GLU A 82 -3.63 8.70 -20.64
CA GLU A 82 -3.90 9.21 -21.98
C GLU A 82 -5.28 9.86 -22.06
N THR A 83 -6.31 9.23 -21.48
CA THR A 83 -7.69 9.69 -21.60
C THR A 83 -8.00 10.89 -20.71
N PHE A 84 -7.51 10.89 -19.47
CA PHE A 84 -7.96 11.86 -18.47
C PHE A 84 -6.89 12.86 -18.01
N LEU A 85 -5.60 12.57 -18.23
CA LEU A 85 -4.53 13.43 -17.75
C LEU A 85 -3.80 14.19 -18.86
N SER A 86 -3.84 13.69 -20.10
CA SER A 86 -3.11 14.26 -21.25
C SER A 86 -3.86 15.36 -22.01
N SER A 87 -5.13 15.63 -21.68
CA SER A 87 -5.91 16.66 -22.39
C SER A 87 -5.51 18.09 -21.98
N PRO A 88 -5.29 19.01 -22.95
CA PRO A 88 -4.92 20.42 -22.68
C PRO A 88 -5.94 21.23 -21.89
N ALA A 89 -7.15 20.71 -21.67
CA ALA A 89 -8.18 21.35 -20.85
C ALA A 89 -7.79 21.43 -19.36
N ALA A 90 -6.72 20.75 -18.92
CA ALA A 90 -6.16 20.87 -17.57
C ALA A 90 -5.30 22.14 -17.39
N ASN A 91 -4.84 22.76 -18.48
CA ASN A 91 -4.08 24.00 -18.47
C ASN A 91 -4.84 24.98 -19.40
N GLY A 92 -5.75 25.77 -18.81
CA GLY A 92 -6.53 26.73 -19.58
C GLY A 92 -5.65 27.61 -20.45
N VAL A 93 -5.79 27.49 -21.80
CA VAL A 93 -5.70 28.57 -22.77
C VAL A 93 -6.17 28.07 -24.17
N ASN A 94 -7.21 28.76 -24.71
CA ASN A 94 -7.54 29.00 -26.10
C ASN A 94 -8.06 27.91 -27.05
N GLY A 95 -9.33 28.00 -27.34
CA GLY A 95 -9.94 27.54 -28.57
C GLY A 95 -11.28 28.24 -28.77
N HIS A 96 -11.35 29.13 -29.78
CA HIS A 96 -12.55 29.86 -30.22
C HIS A 96 -13.68 28.90 -30.55
N SER A 97 -14.84 29.06 -29.92
CA SER A 97 -16.16 28.92 -30.58
C SER A 97 -17.29 29.50 -29.73
N SER A 98 -18.02 30.42 -30.38
CA SER A 98 -19.40 30.90 -30.23
C SER A 98 -20.08 30.86 -28.86
N SER A 99 -20.45 32.08 -28.48
CA SER A 99 -21.46 32.48 -27.49
C SER A 99 -22.60 31.49 -27.31
N ASP A 100 -22.79 31.00 -26.04
CA ASP A 100 -23.97 31.21 -25.24
C ASP A 100 -23.84 30.40 -23.94
N GLU A 101 -24.10 31.10 -22.81
CA GLU A 101 -24.16 30.60 -21.44
C GLU A 101 -22.84 30.07 -20.81
N ILE A 102 -21.99 31.01 -20.42
CA ILE A 102 -20.86 30.76 -19.52
C ILE A 102 -21.40 30.52 -18.12
N SER A 103 -21.70 29.26 -17.78
CA SER A 103 -21.70 28.83 -16.40
C SER A 103 -20.26 28.96 -15.91
N LYS A 104 -19.99 29.80 -14.90
CA LYS A 104 -18.69 30.01 -14.25
C LYS A 104 -18.31 28.79 -13.39
N ALA A 105 -18.23 27.58 -13.96
CA ALA A 105 -17.64 26.44 -13.28
C ALA A 105 -16.12 26.62 -13.32
N ALA A 106 -15.48 26.67 -12.14
CA ALA A 106 -14.03 26.65 -12.06
C ALA A 106 -13.46 25.45 -12.83
N PRO A 107 -12.30 25.58 -13.50
CA PRO A 107 -11.74 24.48 -14.29
C PRO A 107 -11.51 23.27 -13.38
N LYS A 108 -12.08 22.11 -13.74
CA LYS A 108 -11.88 20.86 -13.02
C LYS A 108 -10.42 20.44 -13.14
N LYS A 109 -9.74 20.29 -11.99
CA LYS A 109 -8.37 19.77 -11.92
C LYS A 109 -8.41 18.24 -11.84
N ASN A 110 -7.90 17.56 -12.84
CA ASN A 110 -7.74 16.11 -12.81
C ASN A 110 -6.46 15.77 -12.04
N VAL A 111 -6.58 14.93 -11.02
CA VAL A 111 -5.48 14.55 -10.13
C VAL A 111 -5.29 13.05 -10.15
N TYR A 112 -4.14 12.60 -10.62
CA TYR A 112 -3.74 11.21 -10.57
C TYR A 112 -3.30 10.83 -9.17
N VAL A 113 -3.83 9.70 -8.66
CA VAL A 113 -3.47 9.10 -7.39
C VAL A 113 -2.82 7.74 -7.69
N PRO A 114 -1.50 7.66 -7.76
CA PRO A 114 -0.80 6.41 -8.02
C PRO A 114 -1.00 5.41 -6.87
N PRO A 115 -0.90 4.10 -7.11
CA PRO A 115 -1.17 3.11 -6.08
C PRO A 115 -0.16 3.08 -4.93
N PHE A 116 1.10 3.47 -5.14
CA PHE A 116 2.15 3.40 -4.12
C PHE A 116 3.34 4.34 -4.34
N ASP A 117 3.60 4.77 -5.57
CA ASP A 117 4.85 5.44 -5.94
C ASP A 117 4.65 6.96 -6.08
N HIS A 118 4.61 7.63 -4.94
CA HIS A 118 4.55 9.10 -4.89
C HIS A 118 4.96 9.62 -3.50
N PRO A 119 5.79 10.69 -3.42
CA PRO A 119 6.24 11.28 -2.15
C PRO A 119 5.11 11.62 -1.17
N ASP A 120 4.00 12.21 -1.65
CA ASP A 120 2.87 12.56 -0.79
C ASP A 120 2.21 11.31 -0.14
N ILE A 121 2.26 10.15 -0.80
CA ILE A 121 1.77 8.89 -0.23
C ILE A 121 2.70 8.47 0.90
N TRP A 122 4.02 8.49 0.66
CA TRP A 122 5.02 8.10 1.66
C TRP A 122 4.98 9.03 2.86
N THR A 123 4.88 10.35 2.64
CA THR A 123 4.70 11.34 3.70
C THR A 123 3.44 11.07 4.52
N GLY A 124 2.30 10.76 3.87
CA GLY A 124 1.09 10.37 4.60
C GLY A 124 1.28 9.10 5.43
N VAL A 125 1.90 8.08 4.87
CA VAL A 125 2.19 6.83 5.58
C VAL A 125 3.20 7.03 6.72
N SER A 126 4.14 7.97 6.58
CA SER A 126 5.17 8.22 7.59
C SER A 126 4.62 8.66 8.95
N THR A 127 3.38 9.18 8.98
CA THR A 127 2.69 9.53 10.25
C THR A 127 2.44 8.33 11.15
N LEU A 128 2.48 7.10 10.60
CA LEU A 128 2.45 5.88 11.39
C LEU A 128 3.58 5.86 12.43
N VAL A 129 4.77 6.34 12.08
CA VAL A 129 5.90 6.40 13.01
C VAL A 129 5.66 7.46 14.09
N ASP A 130 5.07 8.61 13.74
CA ASP A 130 4.70 9.67 14.69
C ASP A 130 3.69 9.13 15.73
N GLU A 131 2.69 8.39 15.28
CA GLU A 131 1.68 7.77 16.13
C GLU A 131 2.30 6.68 17.02
N LEU A 132 3.19 5.85 16.50
CA LEU A 132 3.92 4.86 17.29
C LEU A 132 4.74 5.51 18.40
N LEU A 133 5.49 6.57 18.11
CA LEU A 133 6.28 7.30 19.11
C LEU A 133 5.41 7.89 20.23
N THR A 134 4.20 8.31 19.90
CA THR A 134 3.23 8.81 20.89
C THR A 134 2.65 7.67 21.74
N SER A 135 2.42 6.51 21.14
CA SER A 135 1.73 5.39 21.80
C SER A 135 2.67 4.46 22.60
N MET A 136 3.89 4.25 22.11
CA MET A 136 4.84 3.29 22.71
C MET A 136 5.14 3.53 24.20
N PRO A 137 5.31 4.76 24.69
CA PRO A 137 5.52 4.99 26.13
C PRO A 137 4.38 4.51 27.03
N GLN A 138 3.17 4.35 26.46
CA GLN A 138 1.97 3.92 27.18
C GLN A 138 1.80 2.40 27.21
N ILE A 139 2.35 1.68 26.24
CA ILE A 139 2.12 0.25 26.03
C ILE A 139 3.36 -0.62 26.23
N SER A 140 4.56 -0.04 26.28
CA SER A 140 5.79 -0.78 26.50
C SER A 140 6.58 -0.22 27.68
N ARG A 141 7.38 -1.10 28.32
CA ARG A 141 8.20 -0.73 29.47
C ARG A 141 9.32 0.29 29.15
N THR A 142 9.85 0.20 27.93
CA THR A 142 11.02 1.01 27.52
C THR A 142 10.62 2.22 26.68
N GLY A 143 9.43 2.21 26.09
CA GLY A 143 9.01 3.20 25.09
C GLY A 143 9.78 3.12 23.76
N VAL A 144 10.73 2.19 23.63
CA VAL A 144 11.59 2.04 22.46
C VAL A 144 10.95 1.12 21.44
N ILE A 145 11.11 1.43 20.15
CA ILE A 145 10.74 0.57 19.02
C ILE A 145 12.02 -0.07 18.50
N ASP A 146 12.21 -1.37 18.78
CA ASP A 146 13.40 -2.10 18.36
C ASP A 146 13.26 -2.66 16.93
N GLY A 147 12.03 -2.91 16.49
CA GLY A 147 11.77 -3.40 15.15
C GLY A 147 10.36 -3.07 14.66
N ILE A 148 10.22 -2.91 13.35
CA ILE A 148 8.93 -2.79 12.65
C ILE A 148 8.88 -3.86 11.57
N VAL A 149 7.77 -4.60 11.50
CA VAL A 149 7.51 -5.62 10.47
C VAL A 149 6.38 -5.12 9.58
N CYS A 150 6.62 -5.04 8.29
CA CYS A 150 5.59 -4.64 7.31
C CYS A 150 5.71 -5.46 6.03
N ASN A 151 4.60 -5.61 5.31
CA ASN A 151 4.64 -6.21 3.98
C ASN A 151 5.09 -5.21 2.92
N VAL A 152 5.55 -5.75 1.79
CA VAL A 152 6.00 -4.97 0.64
C VAL A 152 5.33 -5.49 -0.63
N GLY A 153 4.59 -4.62 -1.31
CA GLY A 153 4.20 -4.78 -2.69
C GLY A 153 5.06 -3.84 -3.55
N GLY A 154 4.51 -2.70 -3.98
CA GLY A 154 5.29 -1.66 -4.66
C GLY A 154 6.19 -0.81 -3.76
N GLY A 155 6.06 -0.95 -2.43
CA GLY A 155 6.93 -0.30 -1.44
C GLY A 155 6.37 0.96 -0.79
N GLY A 156 5.14 1.39 -1.11
CA GLY A 156 4.58 2.63 -0.55
C GLY A 156 4.52 2.66 0.99
N LEU A 157 4.11 1.54 1.62
CA LEU A 157 4.10 1.39 3.06
C LEU A 157 5.52 1.44 3.65
N LEU A 158 6.43 0.66 3.06
CA LEU A 158 7.83 0.63 3.49
C LEU A 158 8.50 2.00 3.36
N ASN A 159 8.31 2.69 2.24
CA ASN A 159 8.89 4.03 2.03
C ASN A 159 8.44 5.00 3.12
N GLY A 160 7.15 5.03 3.45
CA GLY A 160 6.65 5.91 4.50
C GLY A 160 7.21 5.55 5.89
N ILE A 161 7.32 4.27 6.22
CA ILE A 161 7.96 3.83 7.47
C ILE A 161 9.42 4.28 7.52
N MET A 162 10.19 4.06 6.45
CA MET A 162 11.60 4.45 6.38
C MET A 162 11.78 5.98 6.47
N GLU A 163 10.95 6.76 5.78
CA GLU A 163 10.95 8.23 5.89
C GLU A 163 10.58 8.71 7.31
N GLY A 164 9.62 8.06 7.95
CA GLY A 164 9.26 8.35 9.34
C GLY A 164 10.42 8.07 10.30
N LEU A 165 11.09 6.93 10.16
CA LEU A 165 12.25 6.57 10.95
C LEU A 165 13.46 7.51 10.69
N GLU A 166 13.69 7.90 9.42
CA GLU A 166 14.74 8.87 9.07
C GLU A 166 14.47 10.23 9.70
N ARG A 167 13.23 10.73 9.61
CA ARG A 167 12.81 12.01 10.20
C ARG A 167 13.03 12.09 11.72
N HIS A 168 12.96 10.96 12.41
CA HIS A 168 13.13 10.84 13.85
C HIS A 168 14.51 10.29 14.26
N ASP A 169 15.49 10.25 13.34
CA ASP A 169 16.85 9.74 13.59
C ASP A 169 16.91 8.29 14.13
N MET A 170 15.91 7.45 13.77
CA MET A 170 15.74 6.11 14.30
C MET A 170 16.33 4.99 13.43
N LEU A 171 16.86 5.29 12.24
CA LEU A 171 17.40 4.27 11.32
C LEU A 171 18.59 3.48 11.91
N SER A 172 19.28 4.04 12.91
CA SER A 172 20.39 3.34 13.58
C SER A 172 19.95 2.43 14.73
N THR A 173 18.75 2.60 15.25
CA THR A 173 18.22 1.92 16.44
C THR A 173 17.06 0.98 16.17
N THR A 174 16.25 1.26 15.15
CA THR A 174 15.07 0.48 14.78
C THR A 174 15.34 -0.31 13.49
N LYS A 175 15.12 -1.62 13.53
CA LYS A 175 15.21 -2.49 12.35
C LYS A 175 13.85 -2.61 11.67
N VAL A 176 13.83 -2.61 10.35
CA VAL A 176 12.62 -2.85 9.56
C VAL A 176 12.73 -4.21 8.86
N LEU A 177 11.78 -5.09 9.11
CA LEU A 177 11.63 -6.36 8.42
C LEU A 177 10.57 -6.21 7.32
N ALA A 178 11.04 -6.13 6.10
CA ALA A 178 10.23 -6.04 4.88
C ALA A 178 9.86 -7.46 4.43
N VAL A 179 8.57 -7.80 4.46
CA VAL A 179 8.09 -9.16 4.21
C VAL A 179 7.33 -9.21 2.90
N GLU A 180 7.64 -10.19 2.08
CA GLU A 180 6.96 -10.50 0.83
C GLU A 180 6.51 -11.97 0.82
N THR A 181 5.77 -12.37 -0.21
CA THR A 181 5.43 -13.78 -0.44
C THR A 181 6.20 -14.33 -1.63
N GLU A 182 6.56 -15.61 -1.59
CA GLU A 182 7.18 -16.30 -2.73
C GLU A 182 6.34 -16.09 -4.00
N GLY A 183 6.98 -15.61 -5.07
CA GLY A 183 6.31 -15.30 -6.34
C GLY A 183 5.65 -13.92 -6.42
N ALA A 184 5.74 -13.10 -5.35
CA ALA A 184 5.45 -11.67 -5.34
C ALA A 184 6.51 -10.96 -4.46
N ASP A 185 7.79 -11.23 -4.75
CA ASP A 185 8.95 -10.93 -3.94
C ASP A 185 9.98 -10.05 -4.67
N SER A 186 9.50 -9.01 -5.33
CA SER A 186 10.36 -8.17 -6.19
C SER A 186 11.46 -7.42 -5.43
N LEU A 187 11.23 -7.04 -4.16
CA LEU A 187 12.26 -6.47 -3.31
C LEU A 187 13.32 -7.53 -2.95
N HIS A 188 12.88 -8.70 -2.50
CA HIS A 188 13.78 -9.78 -2.09
C HIS A 188 14.64 -10.26 -3.24
N ALA A 189 14.04 -10.47 -4.42
CA ALA A 189 14.75 -10.81 -5.64
C ALA A 189 15.81 -9.75 -6.02
N SER A 190 15.47 -8.47 -5.87
CA SER A 190 16.42 -7.36 -6.11
C SER A 190 17.58 -7.36 -5.10
N VAL A 191 17.28 -7.59 -3.83
CA VAL A 191 18.31 -7.68 -2.76
C VAL A 191 19.26 -8.86 -3.00
N LEU A 192 18.73 -10.02 -3.39
CA LEU A 192 19.54 -11.20 -3.71
C LEU A 192 20.41 -11.01 -4.97
N ALA A 193 19.84 -10.38 -6.00
CA ALA A 193 20.54 -10.10 -7.24
C ALA A 193 21.59 -8.99 -7.09
N GLY A 194 21.44 -8.12 -6.10
CA GLY A 194 22.25 -6.90 -5.95
C GLY A 194 21.93 -5.82 -6.99
N GLU A 195 20.81 -5.96 -7.69
CA GLU A 195 20.31 -5.01 -8.69
C GLU A 195 18.79 -4.90 -8.66
N HIS A 196 18.25 -3.79 -9.16
CA HIS A 196 16.81 -3.55 -9.16
C HIS A 196 16.09 -4.40 -10.22
N VAL A 197 15.54 -5.53 -9.81
CA VAL A 197 14.94 -6.56 -10.67
C VAL A 197 13.48 -6.28 -11.00
N THR A 198 13.03 -6.71 -12.17
CA THR A 198 11.61 -6.82 -12.52
C THR A 198 11.25 -8.30 -12.66
N LEU A 199 10.34 -8.78 -11.80
CA LEU A 199 9.85 -10.16 -11.89
C LEU A 199 9.14 -10.41 -13.22
N PRO A 200 9.32 -11.59 -13.84
CA PRO A 200 8.68 -11.91 -15.11
C PRO A 200 7.16 -11.97 -14.99
N ARG A 201 6.67 -12.44 -13.85
CA ARG A 201 5.24 -12.54 -13.52
C ARG A 201 5.03 -12.61 -12.01
N ILE A 202 3.80 -12.41 -11.56
CA ILE A 202 3.37 -12.69 -10.19
C ILE A 202 2.70 -14.06 -10.16
N THR A 203 3.11 -14.91 -9.23
CA THR A 203 2.57 -16.27 -9.05
C THR A 203 1.95 -16.51 -7.69
N SER A 204 2.21 -15.63 -6.72
CA SER A 204 1.60 -15.67 -5.37
C SER A 204 0.10 -15.36 -5.41
N ILE A 205 -0.63 -15.93 -4.47
CA ILE A 205 -2.04 -15.58 -4.20
C ILE A 205 -2.19 -14.22 -3.51
N ALA A 206 -1.10 -13.66 -2.96
CA ALA A 206 -1.06 -12.34 -2.33
C ALA A 206 -1.02 -11.22 -3.38
N THR A 207 -2.08 -11.13 -4.19
CA THR A 207 -2.13 -10.23 -5.37
C THR A 207 -1.98 -8.75 -5.02
N SER A 208 -2.30 -8.34 -3.80
CA SER A 208 -2.06 -6.96 -3.34
C SER A 208 -0.57 -6.65 -3.12
N LEU A 209 0.30 -7.67 -3.04
CA LEU A 209 1.76 -7.52 -3.08
C LEU A 209 2.32 -7.63 -4.51
N GLY A 210 1.47 -7.80 -5.50
CA GLY A 210 1.83 -8.18 -6.87
C GLY A 210 2.48 -7.08 -7.72
N ALA A 211 3.32 -6.24 -7.15
CA ALA A 211 4.17 -5.34 -7.92
C ALA A 211 5.38 -6.11 -8.48
N ARG A 212 5.46 -6.23 -9.82
CA ARG A 212 6.58 -6.93 -10.47
C ARG A 212 7.94 -6.27 -10.21
N ARG A 213 7.95 -5.02 -9.81
CA ARG A 213 9.11 -4.21 -9.48
C ARG A 213 8.71 -3.23 -8.38
N VAL A 214 9.48 -3.14 -7.32
CA VAL A 214 9.29 -2.10 -6.30
C VAL A 214 9.60 -0.71 -6.86
N SER A 215 9.15 0.35 -6.20
CA SER A 215 9.51 1.72 -6.60
C SER A 215 11.03 1.94 -6.52
N GLU A 216 11.53 2.90 -7.30
CA GLU A 216 12.95 3.30 -7.22
C GLU A 216 13.32 3.71 -5.78
N LYS A 217 12.44 4.42 -5.10
CA LYS A 217 12.64 4.81 -3.70
C LYS A 217 12.81 3.63 -2.75
N THR A 218 12.05 2.55 -2.95
CA THR A 218 12.19 1.32 -2.16
C THR A 218 13.54 0.66 -2.41
N TRP A 219 13.99 0.64 -3.66
CA TRP A 219 15.30 0.13 -4.01
C TRP A 219 16.45 0.98 -3.44
N GLU A 220 16.32 2.32 -3.48
CA GLU A 220 17.27 3.22 -2.83
C GLU A 220 17.42 2.91 -1.34
N TRP A 221 16.31 2.66 -0.61
CA TRP A 221 16.34 2.23 0.78
C TRP A 221 17.06 0.90 0.95
N ALA A 222 16.79 -0.08 0.08
CA ALA A 222 17.46 -1.38 0.16
C ALA A 222 18.98 -1.28 -0.07
N VAL A 223 19.43 -0.41 -0.96
CA VAL A 223 20.86 -0.16 -1.20
C VAL A 223 21.49 0.57 -0.01
N LYS A 224 20.83 1.61 0.51
CA LYS A 224 21.33 2.46 1.61
C LYS A 224 21.34 1.73 2.94
N GLU A 225 20.28 1.01 3.27
CA GLU A 225 20.00 0.46 4.60
C GLU A 225 19.98 -1.08 4.67
N GLY A 226 20.04 -1.77 3.53
CA GLY A 226 19.84 -3.22 3.43
C GLY A 226 20.83 -4.12 4.17
N LYS A 227 21.87 -3.57 4.79
CA LYS A 227 22.79 -4.31 5.69
C LYS A 227 22.77 -3.80 7.13
N ARG A 228 21.97 -2.79 7.42
CA ARG A 228 21.93 -2.09 8.71
C ARG A 228 20.56 -2.24 9.36
N SER A 229 19.59 -1.52 8.85
CA SER A 229 18.25 -1.40 9.42
C SER A 229 17.14 -2.03 8.59
N LEU A 230 17.31 -2.23 7.28
CA LEU A 230 16.31 -2.84 6.40
C LEU A 230 16.68 -4.30 6.09
N ILE A 231 15.81 -5.22 6.44
CA ILE A 231 15.96 -6.67 6.26
C ILE A 231 14.80 -7.15 5.37
N SER A 232 15.11 -7.79 4.25
CA SER A 232 14.10 -8.42 3.39
C SER A 232 13.95 -9.90 3.75
N ALA A 233 12.72 -10.37 3.80
CA ALA A 233 12.38 -11.77 4.04
C ALA A 233 11.14 -12.19 3.26
N VAL A 234 10.98 -13.49 3.03
CA VAL A 234 9.88 -14.07 2.29
C VAL A 234 9.20 -15.15 3.12
N VAL A 235 7.88 -15.23 3.00
CA VAL A 235 7.05 -16.32 3.51
C VAL A 235 6.34 -16.99 2.35
N THR A 236 5.90 -18.24 2.53
CA THR A 236 5.10 -18.93 1.52
C THR A 236 3.64 -18.47 1.54
N ASP A 237 2.93 -18.69 0.44
CA ASP A 237 1.48 -18.46 0.37
C ASP A 237 0.72 -19.25 1.43
N ALA A 238 1.14 -20.47 1.72
CA ALA A 238 0.53 -21.31 2.75
C ALA A 238 0.70 -20.72 4.15
N GLU A 239 1.90 -20.24 4.50
CA GLU A 239 2.16 -19.57 5.79
C GLU A 239 1.34 -18.28 5.93
N ALA A 240 1.24 -17.50 4.86
CA ALA A 240 0.44 -16.28 4.86
C ALA A 240 -1.06 -16.58 4.99
N ALA A 241 -1.56 -17.61 4.32
CA ALA A 241 -2.95 -18.05 4.41
C ALA A 241 -3.30 -18.63 5.79
N GLU A 242 -2.42 -19.47 6.37
CA GLU A 242 -2.56 -19.97 7.74
C GLU A 242 -2.62 -18.82 8.76
N ALA A 243 -1.75 -17.81 8.58
CA ALA A 243 -1.73 -16.67 9.47
C ALA A 243 -3.04 -15.87 9.43
N CYS A 244 -3.71 -15.75 8.27
CA CYS A 244 -5.04 -15.14 8.19
C CYS A 244 -6.08 -15.87 9.04
N LEU A 245 -6.11 -17.21 8.98
CA LEU A 245 -7.04 -18.03 9.75
C LEU A 245 -6.76 -17.94 11.26
N ARG A 246 -5.50 -18.06 11.66
CA ARG A 246 -5.09 -17.94 13.07
C ARG A 246 -5.40 -16.55 13.62
N PHE A 247 -5.12 -15.51 12.85
CA PHE A 247 -5.38 -14.13 13.27
C PHE A 247 -6.88 -13.84 13.40
N LEU A 248 -7.71 -14.43 12.53
CA LEU A 248 -9.16 -14.36 12.66
C LEU A 248 -9.61 -15.00 13.98
N ASP A 249 -9.03 -16.14 14.37
CA ASP A 249 -9.35 -16.82 15.64
C ASP A 249 -8.81 -16.06 16.87
N ASP A 250 -7.62 -15.50 16.79
CA ASP A 250 -6.97 -14.84 17.92
C ASP A 250 -7.50 -13.41 18.13
N ALA A 251 -7.60 -12.62 17.05
CA ALA A 251 -7.91 -11.20 17.10
C ALA A 251 -9.35 -10.84 16.69
N ARG A 252 -10.12 -11.79 16.15
CA ARG A 252 -11.47 -11.58 15.57
C ARG A 252 -11.46 -10.57 14.40
N LEU A 253 -10.34 -10.46 13.69
CA LEU A 253 -10.18 -9.60 12.54
C LEU A 253 -9.88 -10.43 11.30
N MET A 254 -10.67 -10.20 10.25
CA MET A 254 -10.44 -10.81 8.94
C MET A 254 -9.49 -9.93 8.13
N VAL A 255 -8.36 -10.52 7.71
CA VAL A 255 -7.33 -9.83 6.92
C VAL A 255 -7.07 -10.58 5.62
N GLU A 256 -6.64 -9.88 4.58
CA GLU A 256 -6.24 -10.51 3.32
C GLU A 256 -4.86 -11.17 3.44
N VAL A 257 -4.57 -12.12 2.55
CA VAL A 257 -3.33 -12.90 2.55
C VAL A 257 -2.07 -12.04 2.45
N SER A 258 -2.14 -10.89 1.80
CA SER A 258 -1.05 -9.92 1.74
C SER A 258 -0.69 -9.35 3.13
N CYS A 259 -1.69 -9.14 3.98
CA CYS A 259 -1.49 -8.80 5.39
C CYS A 259 -1.06 -10.04 6.19
N GLY A 260 -1.62 -11.21 5.87
CA GLY A 260 -1.22 -12.50 6.43
C GLY A 260 0.27 -12.77 6.31
N ALA A 261 0.92 -12.32 5.24
CA ALA A 261 2.37 -12.42 5.06
C ALA A 261 3.16 -11.76 6.23
N THR A 262 2.75 -10.57 6.65
CA THR A 262 3.34 -9.89 7.81
C THR A 262 3.07 -10.65 9.10
N ILE A 263 1.82 -11.06 9.31
CA ILE A 263 1.36 -11.75 10.51
C ILE A 263 2.00 -13.15 10.65
N ALA A 264 2.26 -13.83 9.52
CA ALA A 264 2.94 -15.13 9.50
C ALA A 264 4.29 -15.10 10.23
N THR A 265 4.99 -13.99 10.20
CA THR A 265 6.29 -13.82 10.90
C THR A 265 6.19 -13.99 12.41
N VAL A 266 5.03 -13.70 12.99
CA VAL A 266 4.74 -13.87 14.42
C VAL A 266 4.40 -15.33 14.74
N TYR A 267 3.58 -15.95 13.89
CA TYR A 267 3.14 -17.35 14.10
C TYR A 267 4.22 -18.37 13.76
N LYS A 268 5.16 -18.02 12.90
CA LYS A 268 6.29 -18.89 12.52
C LYS A 268 7.39 -18.83 13.59
N GLY A 269 7.40 -19.81 14.45
CA GLY A 269 8.31 -19.88 15.60
C GLY A 269 9.76 -19.49 15.29
N GLY A 270 10.29 -18.53 16.04
CA GLY A 270 11.66 -18.05 15.92
C GLY A 270 11.95 -17.19 14.68
N PHE A 271 10.96 -16.91 13.81
CA PHE A 271 11.19 -16.13 12.58
C PHE A 271 11.68 -14.71 12.91
N LEU A 272 10.96 -13.99 13.74
CA LEU A 272 11.35 -12.63 14.16
C LEU A 272 12.71 -12.63 14.85
N ARG A 273 12.95 -13.60 15.73
CA ARG A 273 14.22 -13.75 16.45
C ARG A 273 15.39 -13.91 15.48
N ARG A 274 15.26 -14.72 14.44
CA ARG A 274 16.33 -14.94 13.45
C ARG A 274 16.66 -13.69 12.64
N HIS A 275 15.66 -12.88 12.31
CA HIS A 275 15.86 -11.71 11.44
C HIS A 275 16.20 -10.45 12.22
N LEU A 276 15.49 -10.17 13.30
CA LEU A 276 15.65 -8.93 14.06
C LEU A 276 16.61 -9.08 15.26
N GLY A 277 16.68 -10.28 15.84
CA GLY A 277 17.44 -10.57 17.07
C GLY A 277 18.82 -11.18 16.83
N LYS A 278 19.37 -11.13 15.62
CA LYS A 278 20.69 -11.69 15.33
C LYS A 278 21.77 -11.06 16.23
N GLY A 279 22.51 -11.91 16.95
CA GLY A 279 23.59 -11.48 17.86
C GLY A 279 23.14 -11.14 19.28
N LEU A 280 21.83 -11.16 19.58
CA LEU A 280 21.31 -10.95 20.94
C LEU A 280 21.24 -12.27 21.73
N THR A 281 21.35 -12.23 23.04
CA THR A 281 20.98 -13.36 23.90
C THR A 281 19.46 -13.51 23.98
N ASP A 282 18.95 -14.59 24.58
CA ASP A 282 17.51 -14.78 24.75
C ASP A 282 16.91 -13.77 25.74
N GLU A 283 17.66 -13.41 26.78
CA GLU A 283 17.28 -12.38 27.74
C GLU A 283 17.21 -10.98 27.08
N GLU A 284 18.18 -10.64 26.26
CA GLU A 284 18.17 -9.38 25.50
C GLU A 284 17.01 -9.34 24.50
N TRP A 285 16.77 -10.45 23.78
CA TRP A 285 15.66 -10.54 22.85
C TRP A 285 14.30 -10.40 23.55
N ALA A 286 14.12 -10.99 24.72
CA ALA A 286 12.89 -10.92 25.50
C ALA A 286 12.50 -9.50 25.94
N THR A 287 13.43 -8.55 25.88
CA THR A 287 13.18 -7.13 26.21
C THR A 287 12.82 -6.28 24.99
N LYS A 288 12.85 -6.84 23.79
CA LYS A 288 12.65 -6.09 22.53
C LYS A 288 11.18 -5.86 22.23
N ASN A 289 10.87 -4.64 21.79
CA ASN A 289 9.54 -4.28 21.29
C ASN A 289 9.56 -4.32 19.77
N VAL A 290 8.77 -5.22 19.21
CA VAL A 290 8.58 -5.37 17.77
C VAL A 290 7.14 -5.00 17.40
N VAL A 291 7.01 -3.98 16.58
CA VAL A 291 5.72 -3.56 16.01
C VAL A 291 5.44 -4.37 14.76
N VAL A 292 4.28 -4.98 14.67
CA VAL A 292 3.82 -5.71 13.48
C VAL A 292 2.68 -4.94 12.85
N VAL A 293 2.87 -4.47 11.61
CA VAL A 293 1.87 -3.67 10.92
C VAL A 293 0.77 -4.56 10.36
N VAL A 294 -0.42 -4.50 10.95
CA VAL A 294 -1.62 -5.16 10.44
C VAL A 294 -2.36 -4.19 9.52
N CYS A 295 -2.01 -4.25 8.22
CA CYS A 295 -2.59 -3.34 7.22
C CYS A 295 -3.99 -3.76 6.75
N CYS A 296 -4.52 -4.88 7.23
CA CYS A 296 -5.82 -5.48 6.91
C CYS A 296 -5.99 -5.89 5.44
N GLY A 297 -6.43 -4.95 4.58
CA GLY A 297 -6.80 -5.21 3.19
C GLY A 297 -8.27 -5.62 3.05
N SER A 298 -8.80 -5.46 1.85
CA SER A 298 -10.22 -5.69 1.55
C SER A 298 -10.48 -6.80 0.54
N ASN A 299 -9.41 -7.40 -0.01
CA ASN A 299 -9.55 -8.50 -0.98
C ASN A 299 -9.64 -9.84 -0.26
N VAL A 300 -10.58 -9.95 0.66
CA VAL A 300 -10.83 -11.15 1.47
C VAL A 300 -12.32 -11.32 1.75
N SER A 301 -12.77 -12.57 1.81
CA SER A 301 -14.09 -12.99 2.30
C SER A 301 -13.94 -14.33 2.99
N TRP A 302 -15.01 -14.78 3.68
CA TRP A 302 -15.03 -16.11 4.30
C TRP A 302 -14.79 -17.22 3.26
N GLU A 303 -15.42 -17.11 2.08
CA GLU A 303 -15.27 -18.07 0.99
C GLU A 303 -13.83 -18.15 0.47
N ILE A 304 -13.13 -17.01 0.44
CA ILE A 304 -11.71 -16.95 0.06
C ILE A 304 -10.85 -17.66 1.10
N LEU A 305 -11.08 -17.43 2.39
CA LEU A 305 -10.36 -18.11 3.47
C LEU A 305 -10.62 -19.63 3.45
N GLU A 306 -11.87 -20.05 3.26
CA GLU A 306 -12.23 -21.47 3.10
C GLU A 306 -11.53 -22.11 1.89
N LYS A 307 -11.40 -21.39 0.79
CA LYS A 307 -10.65 -21.84 -0.38
C LYS A 307 -9.17 -22.04 -0.04
N TYR A 308 -8.55 -21.09 0.67
CA TYR A 308 -7.15 -21.22 1.11
C TYR A 308 -6.96 -22.42 2.01
N LYS A 309 -7.85 -22.62 2.99
CA LYS A 309 -7.85 -23.77 3.86
C LYS A 309 -7.82 -25.08 3.08
N LYS A 310 -8.67 -25.22 2.08
CA LYS A 310 -8.72 -26.41 1.20
C LYS A 310 -7.49 -26.55 0.32
N THR A 311 -6.99 -25.44 -0.22
CA THR A 311 -5.87 -25.44 -1.17
C THR A 311 -4.56 -25.85 -0.49
N PHE A 312 -4.32 -25.39 0.73
CA PHE A 312 -3.06 -25.59 1.45
C PHE A 312 -3.15 -26.68 2.53
N GLY A 313 -4.32 -27.22 2.80
CA GLY A 313 -4.51 -28.27 3.83
C GLY A 313 -4.28 -27.75 5.26
N ILE A 314 -4.64 -26.53 5.53
CA ILE A 314 -4.45 -25.81 6.81
C ILE A 314 -5.77 -25.68 7.58
#